data_78a884f5393293ee6b3b883703bde11e
#
_entry.id   78a884f5393293ee6b3b883703bde11e
#
_cell.length_a   1.000
_cell.length_b   1.000
_cell.length_c   1.000
_cell.angle_alpha   90.00
_cell.angle_beta   90.00
_cell.angle_gamma   90.00
#
_symmetry.space_group_name_H-M   'P 1'
#
loop_
_entity.id
_entity.type
_entity.pdbx_description
1 polymer ?
#
loop_
_entity_poly.entity_id
_entity_poly.type
_entity_poly.pdbx_seq_one_letter_code
_entity_poly.pdbx_strand_id
1 'polypeptide(L)'
;MESRSRKAEAPGSGPRVLVVGGGIAGLGAAQRLSRHPAFSHLRVLEATARAGGRIRSESSFGGVVEVGAHWIHGPSQGNPVFQLAAEFGLLGKKELSEENQLIETGGHVGLPSVTYTSSGGSVSPELVAEMAGLFYGLIDQTRDFLHATENPVPSVGEFLKKRIHQRMACWTEDEKTKKLKLAILNSLFNLECCVSGTHSMDLVALAPFGEYTVLPGLDCTFAGGYQGLTSRMMASLPEDVMVFNKPVKTVHWNGSFQEASAPGETFPVLVECEDGDCFPAHHVVVTVPLGFLKEHLDSFFEPPLPSEKAEATRKIGFGTNNKIFLEFEEPFWQPDCQYIQLVWEDTSPLEDATLKLQDAWFKKLIGFLVLPAFK
;
A
#
# COMPACT_ATOMS: atom_id res chain seq x y z
N MET A 1 -44.04 30.31 3.13
CA MET A 1 -42.94 29.73 2.37
C MET A 1 -41.98 30.85 2.02
N GLU A 2 -41.04 31.13 2.92
CA GLU A 2 -40.04 32.15 2.69
C GLU A 2 -38.83 31.52 1.96
N SER A 3 -38.62 31.99 0.74
CA SER A 3 -37.44 31.67 -0.05
C SER A 3 -36.22 32.36 0.58
N ARG A 4 -35.41 31.63 1.31
CA ARG A 4 -34.06 32.10 1.68
C ARG A 4 -33.23 32.23 0.41
N SER A 5 -33.12 33.47 -0.10
CA SER A 5 -32.17 33.82 -1.14
C SER A 5 -30.76 33.56 -0.59
N ARG A 6 -30.04 32.58 -1.16
CA ARG A 6 -28.61 32.45 -0.96
C ARG A 6 -27.93 33.69 -1.56
N LYS A 7 -27.45 34.61 -0.72
CA LYS A 7 -26.54 35.66 -1.16
C LYS A 7 -25.33 34.95 -1.82
N ALA A 8 -25.05 35.33 -3.06
CA ALA A 8 -23.78 34.96 -3.71
C ALA A 8 -22.66 35.60 -2.87
N GLU A 9 -21.82 34.75 -2.26
CA GLU A 9 -20.64 35.21 -1.56
C GLU A 9 -19.69 35.88 -2.56
N ALA A 10 -19.02 36.95 -2.12
CA ALA A 10 -18.06 37.67 -2.94
C ALA A 10 -16.87 36.73 -3.33
N PRO A 11 -16.29 36.89 -4.54
CA PRO A 11 -15.08 36.14 -4.92
C PRO A 11 -13.97 36.41 -3.90
N GLY A 12 -13.53 35.40 -3.14
CA GLY A 12 -12.48 35.49 -2.13
C GLY A 12 -12.90 35.20 -0.69
N SER A 13 -14.17 34.88 -0.40
CA SER A 13 -14.67 34.64 0.98
C SER A 13 -14.67 33.18 1.41
N GLY A 14 -14.08 32.27 0.62
CA GLY A 14 -14.06 30.83 0.93
C GLY A 14 -13.02 30.45 2.01
N PRO A 15 -13.20 29.28 2.69
CA PRO A 15 -12.25 28.85 3.68
C PRO A 15 -10.86 28.52 3.10
N ARG A 16 -9.81 28.89 3.81
CA ARG A 16 -8.45 28.42 3.52
C ARG A 16 -8.32 26.97 3.95
N VAL A 17 -7.88 26.12 3.03
CA VAL A 17 -7.68 24.70 3.28
C VAL A 17 -6.24 24.32 2.92
N LEU A 18 -5.56 23.67 3.86
CA LEU A 18 -4.24 23.09 3.63
C LEU A 18 -4.33 21.58 3.56
N VAL A 19 -3.59 20.99 2.63
CA VAL A 19 -3.38 19.55 2.55
C VAL A 19 -1.90 19.30 2.82
N VAL A 20 -1.58 18.50 3.82
CA VAL A 20 -0.21 18.13 4.17
C VAL A 20 0.12 16.79 3.56
N GLY A 21 1.03 16.79 2.59
CA GLY A 21 1.49 15.65 1.80
C GLY A 21 0.95 15.66 0.36
N GLY A 22 1.85 15.62 -0.62
CA GLY A 22 1.57 15.58 -2.06
C GLY A 22 1.56 14.16 -2.65
N GLY A 23 1.28 13.13 -1.82
CA GLY A 23 1.01 11.76 -2.28
C GLY A 23 -0.36 11.63 -2.95
N ILE A 24 -0.69 10.41 -3.41
CA ILE A 24 -1.98 10.17 -4.11
C ILE A 24 -3.20 10.59 -3.27
N ALA A 25 -3.16 10.39 -1.95
CA ALA A 25 -4.25 10.79 -1.06
C ALA A 25 -4.41 12.31 -0.99
N GLY A 26 -3.29 13.04 -0.86
CA GLY A 26 -3.30 14.52 -0.85
C GLY A 26 -3.70 15.11 -2.20
N LEU A 27 -3.19 14.56 -3.30
CA LEU A 27 -3.60 14.96 -4.65
C LEU A 27 -5.07 14.69 -4.90
N GLY A 28 -5.61 13.54 -4.45
CA GLY A 28 -7.02 13.21 -4.55
C GLY A 28 -7.91 14.17 -3.75
N ALA A 29 -7.51 14.50 -2.53
CA ALA A 29 -8.19 15.50 -1.71
C ALA A 29 -8.19 16.88 -2.38
N ALA A 30 -7.03 17.33 -2.85
CA ALA A 30 -6.87 18.61 -3.52
C ALA A 30 -7.70 18.67 -4.82
N GLN A 31 -7.67 17.63 -5.64
CA GLN A 31 -8.46 17.55 -6.87
C GLN A 31 -9.97 17.61 -6.57
N ARG A 32 -10.43 16.93 -5.53
CA ARG A 32 -11.84 16.95 -5.14
C ARG A 32 -12.26 18.33 -4.63
N LEU A 33 -11.44 18.95 -3.80
CA LEU A 33 -11.71 20.28 -3.25
C LEU A 33 -11.66 21.36 -4.34
N SER A 34 -10.66 21.36 -5.22
CA SER A 34 -10.51 22.36 -6.27
C SER A 34 -11.67 22.43 -7.28
N ARG A 35 -12.45 21.34 -7.41
CA ARG A 35 -13.66 21.31 -8.24
C ARG A 35 -14.81 22.14 -7.67
N HIS A 36 -14.75 22.53 -6.40
CA HIS A 36 -15.81 23.30 -5.77
C HIS A 36 -15.36 24.75 -5.56
N PRO A 37 -16.10 25.76 -6.08
CA PRO A 37 -15.69 27.15 -6.08
C PRO A 37 -15.49 27.76 -4.68
N ALA A 38 -16.09 27.18 -3.63
CA ALA A 38 -15.87 27.63 -2.26
C ALA A 38 -14.44 27.39 -1.74
N PHE A 39 -13.68 26.49 -2.34
CA PHE A 39 -12.31 26.16 -1.91
C PHE A 39 -11.24 26.79 -2.81
N SER A 40 -11.41 28.07 -3.13
CA SER A 40 -10.44 28.83 -3.94
C SER A 40 -9.09 29.06 -3.25
N HIS A 41 -9.05 28.98 -1.90
CA HIS A 41 -7.83 29.12 -1.10
C HIS A 41 -7.30 27.76 -0.64
N LEU A 42 -6.92 26.92 -1.60
CA LEU A 42 -6.35 25.59 -1.37
C LEU A 42 -4.84 25.61 -1.60
N ARG A 43 -4.07 24.94 -0.71
CA ARG A 43 -2.64 24.67 -0.89
C ARG A 43 -2.34 23.23 -0.48
N VAL A 44 -1.41 22.61 -1.16
CA VAL A 44 -0.83 21.30 -0.82
C VAL A 44 0.63 21.52 -0.47
N LEU A 45 1.01 21.22 0.77
CA LEU A 45 2.39 21.32 1.23
C LEU A 45 3.06 19.95 1.06
N GLU A 46 4.03 19.86 0.16
CA GLU A 46 4.81 18.66 -0.11
C GLU A 46 6.23 18.83 0.41
N ALA A 47 6.68 17.89 1.21
CA ALA A 47 8.00 17.97 1.86
C ALA A 47 9.17 17.93 0.87
N THR A 48 9.00 17.24 -0.25
CA THR A 48 10.04 17.01 -1.25
C THR A 48 9.86 17.90 -2.50
N ALA A 49 10.78 17.79 -3.45
CA ALA A 49 10.70 18.49 -4.74
C ALA A 49 9.74 17.83 -5.75
N ARG A 50 9.07 16.70 -5.39
CA ARG A 50 8.18 15.96 -6.29
C ARG A 50 6.90 15.53 -5.61
N ALA A 51 5.81 15.51 -6.35
CA ALA A 51 4.57 14.89 -5.93
C ALA A 51 4.61 13.35 -6.15
N GLY A 52 3.64 12.64 -5.56
CA GLY A 52 3.43 11.21 -5.73
C GLY A 52 3.76 10.36 -4.51
N GLY A 53 4.62 10.84 -3.60
CA GLY A 53 4.98 10.10 -2.39
C GLY A 53 5.55 8.71 -2.70
N ARG A 54 4.86 7.64 -2.24
CA ARG A 54 5.23 6.24 -2.46
C ARG A 54 4.91 5.70 -3.87
N ILE A 55 4.32 6.49 -4.75
CA ILE A 55 4.26 6.23 -6.19
C ILE A 55 5.51 6.87 -6.80
N ARG A 56 6.38 6.04 -7.36
CA ARG A 56 7.63 6.47 -7.97
C ARG A 56 8.04 5.51 -9.07
N SER A 57 8.08 6.03 -10.29
CA SER A 57 8.58 5.34 -11.48
C SER A 57 9.90 5.97 -11.88
N GLU A 58 10.87 5.18 -12.29
CA GLU A 58 12.18 5.62 -12.74
C GLU A 58 12.53 5.02 -14.09
N SER A 59 13.24 5.77 -14.91
CA SER A 59 13.83 5.23 -16.14
C SER A 59 15.12 4.51 -15.81
N SER A 60 15.14 3.19 -16.00
CA SER A 60 16.30 2.35 -15.76
C SER A 60 16.23 1.12 -16.66
N PHE A 61 17.38 0.47 -16.92
CA PHE A 61 17.46 -0.76 -17.72
C PHE A 61 16.81 -0.65 -19.11
N GLY A 62 16.84 0.53 -19.74
CA GLY A 62 16.21 0.77 -21.03
C GLY A 62 14.68 0.90 -21.04
N GLY A 63 14.03 0.96 -19.88
CA GLY A 63 12.59 1.09 -19.72
C GLY A 63 12.17 1.86 -18.46
N VAL A 64 10.92 1.68 -18.04
CA VAL A 64 10.38 2.27 -16.82
C VAL A 64 10.24 1.19 -15.75
N VAL A 65 10.84 1.41 -14.59
CA VAL A 65 10.73 0.54 -13.41
C VAL A 65 9.94 1.23 -12.30
N GLU A 66 9.12 0.45 -11.60
CA GLU A 66 8.32 0.92 -10.48
C GLU A 66 9.08 0.74 -9.15
N VAL A 67 9.71 1.80 -8.69
CA VAL A 67 10.39 1.82 -7.39
C VAL A 67 9.37 1.80 -6.24
N GLY A 68 8.19 2.38 -6.47
CA GLY A 68 7.06 2.39 -5.56
C GLY A 68 5.97 1.38 -5.90
N ALA A 69 4.71 1.82 -5.85
CA ALA A 69 3.54 1.02 -6.25
C ALA A 69 3.65 0.55 -7.69
N HIS A 70 3.19 -0.67 -7.98
CA HIS A 70 3.37 -1.32 -9.28
C HIS A 70 2.04 -1.66 -9.95
N TRP A 71 1.10 -2.25 -9.22
CA TRP A 71 -0.14 -2.78 -9.77
C TRP A 71 -1.37 -1.97 -9.38
N ILE A 72 -2.39 -2.03 -10.23
CA ILE A 72 -3.77 -1.79 -9.84
C ILE A 72 -4.37 -3.16 -9.55
N HIS A 73 -4.65 -3.43 -8.28
CA HIS A 73 -5.26 -4.67 -7.84
C HIS A 73 -6.77 -4.62 -8.05
N GLY A 74 -7.32 -5.62 -8.76
CA GLY A 74 -8.73 -5.68 -9.08
C GLY A 74 -9.20 -4.47 -9.90
N PRO A 75 -8.72 -4.29 -11.15
CA PRO A 75 -9.04 -3.15 -12.01
C PRO A 75 -10.48 -3.23 -12.51
N SER A 76 -11.42 -2.77 -11.69
CA SER A 76 -12.85 -2.74 -11.95
C SER A 76 -13.48 -1.46 -11.47
N GLN A 77 -14.79 -1.28 -11.71
CA GLN A 77 -15.54 -0.07 -11.32
C GLN A 77 -15.55 0.18 -9.81
N GLY A 78 -15.32 -0.83 -8.98
CA GLY A 78 -15.15 -0.67 -7.54
C GLY A 78 -13.84 -0.04 -7.10
N ASN A 79 -12.84 0.05 -8.01
CA ASN A 79 -11.50 0.55 -7.69
C ASN A 79 -11.34 2.03 -8.13
N PRO A 80 -11.20 2.98 -7.20
CA PRO A 80 -11.08 4.40 -7.54
C PRO A 80 -9.78 4.72 -8.31
N VAL A 81 -8.70 3.95 -8.14
CA VAL A 81 -7.47 4.13 -8.91
C VAL A 81 -7.68 3.71 -10.35
N PHE A 82 -8.39 2.60 -10.59
CA PHE A 82 -8.76 2.19 -11.94
C PHE A 82 -9.62 3.25 -12.63
N GLN A 83 -10.62 3.80 -11.94
CA GLN A 83 -11.49 4.85 -12.49
C GLN A 83 -10.67 6.09 -12.91
N LEU A 84 -9.77 6.57 -12.05
CA LEU A 84 -8.91 7.70 -12.37
C LEU A 84 -7.95 7.40 -13.54
N ALA A 85 -7.38 6.20 -13.56
CA ALA A 85 -6.49 5.78 -14.63
C ALA A 85 -7.22 5.71 -15.98
N ALA A 86 -8.45 5.23 -16.00
CA ALA A 86 -9.32 5.21 -17.17
C ALA A 86 -9.70 6.63 -17.63
N GLU A 87 -10.11 7.51 -16.70
CA GLU A 87 -10.43 8.93 -16.97
C GLU A 87 -9.25 9.66 -17.63
N PHE A 88 -8.02 9.39 -17.16
CA PHE A 88 -6.82 10.00 -17.73
C PHE A 88 -6.25 9.29 -18.96
N GLY A 89 -6.89 8.22 -19.45
CA GLY A 89 -6.45 7.48 -20.64
C GLY A 89 -5.11 6.77 -20.44
N LEU A 90 -4.82 6.27 -19.24
CA LEU A 90 -3.55 5.64 -18.88
C LEU A 90 -3.57 4.11 -19.03
N LEU A 91 -4.72 3.52 -19.33
CA LEU A 91 -4.92 2.08 -19.44
C LEU A 91 -5.15 1.64 -20.89
N GLY A 92 -4.75 0.43 -21.20
CA GLY A 92 -4.96 -0.19 -22.49
C GLY A 92 -6.39 -0.72 -22.68
N LYS A 93 -6.70 -1.16 -23.90
CA LYS A 93 -8.03 -1.70 -24.25
C LYS A 93 -8.36 -2.98 -23.48
N LYS A 94 -7.36 -3.80 -23.19
CA LYS A 94 -7.53 -5.07 -22.46
C LYS A 94 -7.98 -4.81 -21.04
N GLU A 95 -7.31 -3.90 -20.34
CA GLU A 95 -7.59 -3.53 -18.96
C GLU A 95 -8.98 -2.86 -18.81
N LEU A 96 -9.41 -2.15 -19.86
CA LEU A 96 -10.71 -1.46 -19.91
C LEU A 96 -11.87 -2.36 -20.37
N SER A 97 -11.60 -3.59 -20.79
CA SER A 97 -12.65 -4.50 -21.29
C SER A 97 -13.58 -4.95 -20.14
N GLU A 98 -14.87 -5.10 -20.44
CA GLU A 98 -15.84 -5.65 -19.49
C GLU A 98 -15.48 -7.07 -19.08
N GLU A 99 -14.96 -7.87 -20.03
CA GLU A 99 -14.50 -9.23 -19.77
C GLU A 99 -13.42 -9.25 -18.67
N ASN A 100 -12.42 -8.37 -18.74
CA ASN A 100 -11.38 -8.28 -17.72
C ASN A 100 -11.94 -7.87 -16.37
N GLN A 101 -12.87 -6.89 -16.33
CA GLN A 101 -13.44 -6.37 -15.09
C GLN A 101 -14.34 -7.38 -14.36
N LEU A 102 -14.85 -8.38 -15.04
CA LEU A 102 -15.71 -9.43 -14.48
C LEU A 102 -14.95 -10.67 -14.02
N ILE A 103 -13.64 -10.78 -14.31
CA ILE A 103 -12.85 -11.92 -13.88
C ILE A 103 -12.73 -11.91 -12.35
N GLU A 104 -13.30 -12.90 -11.71
CA GLU A 104 -13.07 -13.16 -10.30
C GLU A 104 -11.68 -13.75 -10.13
N THR A 105 -10.74 -12.95 -9.67
CA THR A 105 -9.39 -13.43 -9.33
C THR A 105 -9.26 -13.54 -7.82
N GLY A 106 -8.60 -14.58 -7.38
CA GLY A 106 -8.23 -14.76 -5.96
C GLY A 106 -7.19 -13.75 -5.45
N GLY A 107 -7.04 -12.60 -6.13
CA GLY A 107 -6.28 -11.43 -5.66
C GLY A 107 -4.77 -11.61 -5.53
N HIS A 108 -4.21 -12.76 -5.88
CA HIS A 108 -2.78 -13.02 -5.72
C HIS A 108 -2.15 -13.55 -6.99
N VAL A 109 -0.86 -13.29 -7.11
CA VAL A 109 -0.01 -13.84 -8.16
C VAL A 109 -0.34 -15.31 -8.34
N GLY A 110 -0.70 -15.70 -9.56
CA GLY A 110 -0.93 -17.12 -9.89
C GLY A 110 0.25 -18.02 -9.47
N LEU A 111 0.08 -19.32 -9.61
CA LEU A 111 1.16 -20.25 -9.33
C LEU A 111 2.45 -19.80 -10.04
N PRO A 112 3.62 -19.96 -9.42
CA PRO A 112 4.89 -19.58 -10.02
C PRO A 112 5.12 -20.36 -11.31
N SER A 113 5.76 -19.73 -12.30
CA SER A 113 6.14 -20.38 -13.54
C SER A 113 7.15 -21.51 -13.29
N VAL A 114 8.04 -21.32 -12.32
CA VAL A 114 9.02 -22.32 -11.87
C VAL A 114 9.36 -22.08 -10.40
N THR A 115 9.65 -23.16 -9.67
CA THR A 115 10.09 -23.09 -8.27
C THR A 115 11.44 -23.79 -8.12
N TYR A 116 12.38 -23.11 -7.49
CA TYR A 116 13.69 -23.64 -7.15
C TYR A 116 13.90 -23.63 -5.64
N THR A 117 14.63 -24.64 -5.17
CA THR A 117 15.16 -24.64 -3.81
C THR A 117 16.42 -23.78 -3.72
N SER A 118 16.80 -23.40 -2.51
CA SER A 118 18.04 -22.65 -2.24
C SER A 118 19.31 -23.39 -2.63
N SER A 119 19.26 -24.72 -2.81
CA SER A 119 20.34 -25.54 -3.35
C SER A 119 20.34 -25.65 -4.89
N GLY A 120 19.39 -25.01 -5.58
CA GLY A 120 19.27 -25.01 -7.05
C GLY A 120 18.46 -26.16 -7.63
N GLY A 121 17.86 -27.01 -6.81
CA GLY A 121 16.96 -28.07 -7.26
C GLY A 121 15.60 -27.52 -7.71
N SER A 122 15.03 -28.05 -8.78
CA SER A 122 13.65 -27.73 -9.16
C SER A 122 12.65 -28.45 -8.27
N VAL A 123 11.56 -27.79 -7.94
CA VAL A 123 10.43 -28.35 -7.18
C VAL A 123 9.30 -28.72 -8.13
N SER A 124 8.67 -29.88 -7.90
CA SER A 124 7.53 -30.32 -8.71
C SER A 124 6.37 -29.30 -8.64
N PRO A 125 5.81 -28.89 -9.79
CA PRO A 125 4.66 -27.99 -9.82
C PRO A 125 3.45 -28.52 -9.05
N GLU A 126 3.25 -29.83 -9.04
CA GLU A 126 2.15 -30.49 -8.33
C GLU A 126 2.29 -30.32 -6.83
N LEU A 127 3.52 -30.45 -6.29
CA LEU A 127 3.79 -30.26 -4.87
C LEU A 127 3.59 -28.78 -4.47
N VAL A 128 4.04 -27.85 -5.33
CA VAL A 128 3.82 -26.42 -5.11
C VAL A 128 2.33 -26.10 -5.11
N ALA A 129 1.56 -26.64 -6.06
CA ALA A 129 0.12 -26.45 -6.15
C ALA A 129 -0.62 -27.04 -4.94
N GLU A 130 -0.21 -28.23 -4.46
CA GLU A 130 -0.75 -28.85 -3.26
C GLU A 130 -0.56 -27.95 -2.03
N MET A 131 0.65 -27.43 -1.83
CA MET A 131 0.96 -26.57 -0.69
C MET A 131 0.30 -25.19 -0.80
N ALA A 132 0.21 -24.62 -1.99
CA ALA A 132 -0.52 -23.38 -2.23
C ALA A 132 -2.02 -23.57 -1.96
N GLY A 133 -2.63 -24.67 -2.42
CA GLY A 133 -4.03 -24.99 -2.13
C GLY A 133 -4.30 -25.14 -0.63
N LEU A 134 -3.40 -25.81 0.09
CA LEU A 134 -3.48 -25.90 1.54
C LEU A 134 -3.40 -24.52 2.20
N PHE A 135 -2.40 -23.71 1.83
CA PHE A 135 -2.16 -22.40 2.43
C PHE A 135 -3.33 -21.45 2.22
N TYR A 136 -3.75 -21.25 0.97
CA TYR A 136 -4.84 -20.33 0.65
C TYR A 136 -6.20 -20.83 1.16
N GLY A 137 -6.41 -22.14 1.19
CA GLY A 137 -7.59 -22.70 1.84
C GLY A 137 -7.64 -22.44 3.36
N LEU A 138 -6.48 -22.32 4.02
CA LEU A 138 -6.41 -21.90 5.41
C LEU A 138 -6.60 -20.39 5.58
N ILE A 139 -6.06 -19.59 4.64
CA ILE A 139 -6.31 -18.13 4.59
C ILE A 139 -7.81 -17.85 4.46
N ASP A 140 -8.51 -18.55 3.58
CA ASP A 140 -9.96 -18.37 3.41
C ASP A 140 -10.75 -18.68 4.70
N GLN A 141 -10.33 -19.67 5.47
CA GLN A 141 -10.94 -20.00 6.76
C GLN A 141 -10.83 -18.86 7.79
N THR A 142 -9.90 -17.90 7.63
CA THR A 142 -9.83 -16.76 8.54
C THR A 142 -11.07 -15.87 8.49
N ARG A 143 -11.82 -15.91 7.38
CA ARG A 143 -13.08 -15.16 7.20
C ARG A 143 -14.19 -15.62 8.15
N ASP A 144 -14.14 -16.86 8.62
CA ASP A 144 -15.10 -17.40 9.58
C ASP A 144 -15.09 -16.64 10.91
N PHE A 145 -13.98 -15.92 11.19
CA PHE A 145 -13.80 -15.18 12.43
C PHE A 145 -14.17 -13.69 12.35
N LEU A 146 -14.57 -13.19 11.18
CA LEU A 146 -14.90 -11.78 10.97
C LEU A 146 -15.93 -11.23 11.96
N HIS A 147 -16.92 -12.06 12.31
CA HIS A 147 -17.99 -11.69 13.24
C HIS A 147 -18.02 -12.56 14.49
N ALA A 148 -16.93 -13.29 14.74
CA ALA A 148 -16.85 -14.16 15.92
C ALA A 148 -16.73 -13.31 17.20
N THR A 149 -17.49 -13.70 18.22
CA THR A 149 -17.40 -13.05 19.55
C THR A 149 -16.10 -13.39 20.27
N GLU A 150 -15.52 -14.55 19.94
CA GLU A 150 -14.24 -15.02 20.48
C GLU A 150 -13.37 -15.59 19.37
N ASN A 151 -12.11 -15.23 19.38
CA ASN A 151 -11.11 -15.77 18.46
C ASN A 151 -10.39 -16.95 19.11
N PRO A 152 -10.16 -18.06 18.40
CA PRO A 152 -9.45 -19.24 18.93
C PRO A 152 -7.98 -18.95 19.25
N VAL A 153 -7.41 -17.96 18.58
CA VAL A 153 -6.04 -17.43 18.74
C VAL A 153 -6.02 -15.95 18.31
N PRO A 154 -5.08 -15.13 18.79
CA PRO A 154 -5.09 -13.69 18.53
C PRO A 154 -4.68 -13.32 17.12
N SER A 155 -3.90 -14.14 16.42
CA SER A 155 -3.28 -13.77 15.13
C SER A 155 -3.52 -14.77 14.02
N VAL A 156 -3.42 -14.29 12.78
CA VAL A 156 -3.45 -15.13 11.57
C VAL A 156 -2.29 -16.11 11.58
N GLY A 157 -1.09 -15.68 11.96
CA GLY A 157 0.09 -16.55 12.01
C GLY A 157 -0.10 -17.73 12.94
N GLU A 158 -0.57 -17.51 14.18
CA GLU A 158 -0.86 -18.58 15.12
C GLU A 158 -1.96 -19.53 14.62
N PHE A 159 -3.00 -18.98 13.99
CA PHE A 159 -4.06 -19.78 13.39
C PHE A 159 -3.49 -20.72 12.32
N LEU A 160 -2.75 -20.19 11.36
CA LEU A 160 -2.16 -20.96 10.27
C LEU A 160 -1.18 -22.01 10.79
N LYS A 161 -0.27 -21.65 11.68
CA LYS A 161 0.71 -22.57 12.30
C LYS A 161 0.03 -23.73 13.00
N LYS A 162 -1.01 -23.47 13.79
CA LYS A 162 -1.81 -24.49 14.46
C LYS A 162 -2.46 -25.45 13.46
N ARG A 163 -3.05 -24.93 12.39
CA ARG A 163 -3.71 -25.74 11.35
C ARG A 163 -2.69 -26.57 10.56
N ILE A 164 -1.55 -25.98 10.19
CA ILE A 164 -0.47 -26.69 9.51
C ILE A 164 0.06 -27.84 10.38
N HIS A 165 0.30 -27.59 11.67
CA HIS A 165 0.74 -28.63 12.59
C HIS A 165 -0.24 -29.81 12.66
N GLN A 166 -1.56 -29.53 12.69
CA GLN A 166 -2.60 -30.56 12.63
C GLN A 166 -2.57 -31.36 11.32
N ARG A 167 -2.33 -30.70 10.18
CA ARG A 167 -2.22 -31.36 8.86
C ARG A 167 -0.98 -32.21 8.72
N MET A 168 0.15 -31.79 9.29
CA MET A 168 1.38 -32.57 9.30
C MET A 168 1.22 -33.95 9.91
N ALA A 169 0.37 -34.13 10.91
CA ALA A 169 0.10 -35.43 11.53
C ALA A 169 -0.46 -36.47 10.55
N CYS A 170 -1.03 -36.02 9.44
CA CYS A 170 -1.58 -36.87 8.37
C CYS A 170 -0.58 -37.12 7.22
N TRP A 171 0.59 -36.50 7.24
CA TRP A 171 1.60 -36.68 6.19
C TRP A 171 2.35 -38.00 6.37
N THR A 172 2.32 -38.83 5.34
CA THR A 172 2.91 -40.16 5.33
C THR A 172 4.25 -40.23 4.58
N GLU A 173 4.64 -39.14 3.95
CA GLU A 173 5.89 -39.02 3.17
C GLU A 173 7.12 -39.08 4.07
N ASP A 174 8.28 -39.25 3.45
CA ASP A 174 9.57 -39.20 4.14
C ASP A 174 9.89 -37.82 4.73
N GLU A 175 10.82 -37.76 5.66
CA GLU A 175 11.18 -36.54 6.38
C GLU A 175 11.76 -35.44 5.45
N LYS A 176 12.39 -35.80 4.34
CA LYS A 176 12.91 -34.84 3.37
C LYS A 176 11.75 -34.13 2.67
N THR A 177 10.75 -34.89 2.23
CA THR A 177 9.55 -34.34 1.58
C THR A 177 8.74 -33.50 2.56
N LYS A 178 8.57 -33.91 3.81
CA LYS A 178 7.90 -33.11 4.83
C LYS A 178 8.59 -31.76 5.08
N LYS A 179 9.93 -31.77 5.17
CA LYS A 179 10.71 -30.52 5.29
C LYS A 179 10.53 -29.61 4.08
N LEU A 180 10.53 -30.17 2.87
CA LEU A 180 10.29 -29.39 1.67
C LEU A 180 8.87 -28.79 1.64
N LYS A 181 7.86 -29.53 2.06
CA LYS A 181 6.47 -29.01 2.20
C LYS A 181 6.43 -27.82 3.18
N LEU A 182 7.12 -27.93 4.31
CA LEU A 182 7.21 -26.80 5.27
C LEU A 182 7.95 -25.60 4.69
N ALA A 183 9.03 -25.82 3.96
CA ALA A 183 9.79 -24.75 3.33
C ALA A 183 8.96 -24.02 2.25
N ILE A 184 8.15 -24.74 1.46
CA ILE A 184 7.19 -24.13 0.52
C ILE A 184 6.16 -23.30 1.27
N LEU A 185 5.56 -23.83 2.34
CA LEU A 185 4.63 -23.09 3.17
C LEU A 185 5.27 -21.83 3.77
N ASN A 186 6.53 -21.89 4.19
CA ASN A 186 7.26 -20.73 4.68
C ASN A 186 7.46 -19.65 3.60
N SER A 187 7.72 -20.03 2.36
CA SER A 187 7.76 -19.11 1.22
C SER A 187 6.41 -18.40 1.02
N LEU A 188 5.30 -19.11 1.15
CA LEU A 188 3.94 -18.54 1.08
C LEU A 188 3.63 -17.62 2.28
N PHE A 189 4.09 -17.96 3.49
CA PHE A 189 4.02 -17.03 4.63
C PHE A 189 4.80 -15.74 4.37
N ASN A 190 5.99 -15.83 3.79
CA ASN A 190 6.78 -14.65 3.44
C ASN A 190 6.09 -13.79 2.37
N LEU A 191 5.44 -14.43 1.39
CA LEU A 191 4.62 -13.74 0.39
C LEU A 191 3.46 -13.00 1.07
N GLU A 192 2.74 -13.66 1.97
CA GLU A 192 1.64 -13.05 2.71
C GLU A 192 2.11 -11.91 3.62
N CYS A 193 3.28 -12.05 4.24
CA CYS A 193 3.90 -10.94 4.98
C CYS A 193 4.18 -9.72 4.08
N CYS A 194 4.62 -9.96 2.83
CA CYS A 194 4.84 -8.90 1.84
C CYS A 194 3.52 -8.20 1.47
N VAL A 195 2.47 -8.98 1.19
CA VAL A 195 1.13 -8.48 0.85
C VAL A 195 0.53 -7.70 2.02
N SER A 196 0.63 -8.24 3.24
CA SER A 196 0.08 -7.62 4.46
C SER A 196 0.94 -6.47 5.03
N GLY A 197 2.12 -6.21 4.46
CA GLY A 197 3.03 -5.15 4.94
C GLY A 197 3.54 -5.40 6.35
N THR A 198 3.87 -6.63 6.70
CA THR A 198 4.37 -7.04 8.02
C THR A 198 5.62 -7.92 7.90
N HIS A 199 6.40 -8.04 8.95
CA HIS A 199 7.50 -9.01 8.99
C HIS A 199 7.09 -10.37 9.57
N SER A 200 5.91 -10.48 10.17
CA SER A 200 5.35 -11.74 10.69
C SER A 200 3.82 -11.69 10.68
N MET A 201 3.20 -12.79 10.24
CA MET A 201 1.74 -12.97 10.32
C MET A 201 1.25 -13.14 11.78
N ASP A 202 2.14 -13.37 12.73
CA ASP A 202 1.82 -13.37 14.17
C ASP A 202 1.44 -11.97 14.69
N LEU A 203 1.76 -10.91 13.93
CA LEU A 203 1.40 -9.53 14.23
C LEU A 203 0.08 -9.08 13.56
N VAL A 204 -0.53 -9.94 12.76
CA VAL A 204 -1.78 -9.64 12.05
C VAL A 204 -2.95 -10.21 12.82
N ALA A 205 -3.85 -9.35 13.29
CA ALA A 205 -5.01 -9.75 14.06
C ALA A 205 -5.96 -10.65 13.22
N LEU A 206 -6.45 -11.74 13.80
CA LEU A 206 -7.20 -12.78 13.08
C LEU A 206 -8.54 -12.25 12.53
N ALA A 207 -9.40 -11.70 13.39
CA ALA A 207 -10.73 -11.28 12.98
C ALA A 207 -10.72 -10.15 11.93
N PRO A 208 -9.97 -9.03 12.10
CA PRO A 208 -9.95 -7.95 11.12
C PRO A 208 -9.35 -8.36 9.77
N PHE A 209 -8.52 -9.40 9.72
CA PHE A 209 -7.95 -9.88 8.47
C PHE A 209 -9.01 -10.33 7.47
N GLY A 210 -10.12 -10.90 7.95
CA GLY A 210 -11.25 -11.33 7.12
C GLY A 210 -12.02 -10.18 6.45
N GLU A 211 -11.82 -8.92 6.87
CA GLU A 211 -12.47 -7.75 6.26
C GLU A 211 -11.91 -7.41 4.87
N TYR A 212 -10.76 -7.95 4.51
CA TYR A 212 -10.15 -7.68 3.22
C TYR A 212 -11.07 -8.13 2.07
N THR A 213 -11.42 -7.20 1.20
CA THR A 213 -12.28 -7.45 0.03
C THR A 213 -11.44 -7.44 -1.24
N VAL A 214 -11.47 -8.54 -1.97
CA VAL A 214 -10.86 -8.63 -3.29
C VAL A 214 -11.81 -8.03 -4.32
N LEU A 215 -11.32 -7.10 -5.11
CA LEU A 215 -12.07 -6.55 -6.24
C LEU A 215 -11.83 -7.41 -7.49
N PRO A 216 -12.82 -7.53 -8.38
CA PRO A 216 -12.67 -8.28 -9.62
C PRO A 216 -11.73 -7.59 -10.61
N GLY A 217 -11.25 -8.34 -11.59
CA GLY A 217 -10.33 -7.92 -12.63
C GLY A 217 -8.91 -8.45 -12.43
N LEU A 218 -8.23 -8.76 -13.54
CA LEU A 218 -6.82 -9.14 -13.51
C LEU A 218 -5.95 -7.92 -13.20
N ASP A 219 -5.08 -8.06 -12.23
CA ASP A 219 -4.13 -7.01 -11.86
C ASP A 219 -3.39 -6.47 -13.09
N CYS A 220 -3.30 -5.16 -13.19
CA CYS A 220 -2.67 -4.50 -14.33
C CYS A 220 -1.65 -3.46 -13.90
N THR A 221 -0.82 -3.04 -14.85
CA THR A 221 0.24 -2.05 -14.67
C THR A 221 0.03 -0.87 -15.62
N PHE A 222 0.76 0.20 -15.41
CA PHE A 222 0.77 1.35 -16.31
C PHE A 222 1.90 1.23 -17.32
N ALA A 223 1.60 1.24 -18.59
CA ALA A 223 2.59 1.15 -19.67
C ALA A 223 3.65 2.29 -19.62
N GLY A 224 3.23 3.49 -19.20
CA GLY A 224 4.10 4.66 -19.03
C GLY A 224 4.58 4.91 -17.60
N GLY A 225 4.38 3.96 -16.70
CA GLY A 225 4.69 4.08 -15.28
C GLY A 225 3.56 4.66 -14.43
N TYR A 226 3.46 4.17 -13.20
CA TYR A 226 2.42 4.57 -12.24
C TYR A 226 2.48 6.07 -11.90
N GLN A 227 3.68 6.68 -11.97
CA GLN A 227 3.85 8.11 -11.74
C GLN A 227 3.07 8.96 -12.74
N GLY A 228 2.74 8.44 -13.92
CA GLY A 228 1.86 9.08 -14.88
C GLY A 228 0.51 9.47 -14.28
N LEU A 229 -0.06 8.64 -13.40
CA LEU A 229 -1.32 8.93 -12.71
C LEU A 229 -1.19 10.17 -11.81
N THR A 230 -0.21 10.19 -10.92
CA THR A 230 0.00 11.33 -9.99
C THR A 230 0.37 12.60 -10.73
N SER A 231 1.11 12.50 -11.83
CA SER A 231 1.42 13.65 -12.72
C SER A 231 0.16 14.22 -13.37
N ARG A 232 -0.77 13.39 -13.83
CA ARG A 232 -2.05 13.85 -14.40
C ARG A 232 -2.96 14.46 -13.32
N MET A 233 -3.01 13.86 -12.13
CA MET A 233 -3.75 14.44 -11.00
C MET A 233 -3.20 15.83 -10.63
N MET A 234 -1.88 15.97 -10.52
CA MET A 234 -1.23 17.26 -10.24
C MET A 234 -1.51 18.29 -11.32
N ALA A 235 -1.37 17.92 -12.60
CA ALA A 235 -1.61 18.80 -13.74
C ALA A 235 -3.08 19.25 -13.86
N SER A 236 -4.02 18.58 -13.20
CA SER A 236 -5.43 19.00 -13.13
C SER A 236 -5.72 20.05 -12.05
N LEU A 237 -4.73 20.35 -11.18
CA LEU A 237 -4.83 21.38 -10.15
C LEU A 237 -4.43 22.75 -10.70
N PRO A 238 -4.96 23.85 -10.14
CA PRO A 238 -4.43 25.19 -10.42
C PRO A 238 -2.93 25.28 -10.10
N GLU A 239 -2.18 26.07 -10.86
CA GLU A 239 -0.72 26.14 -10.80
C GLU A 239 -0.16 26.51 -9.41
N ASP A 240 -0.89 27.31 -8.65
CA ASP A 240 -0.47 27.82 -7.36
C ASP A 240 -0.85 26.92 -6.17
N VAL A 241 -1.52 25.78 -6.40
CA VAL A 241 -1.98 24.88 -5.33
C VAL A 241 -0.82 24.08 -4.72
N MET A 242 0.14 23.62 -5.51
CA MET A 242 1.26 22.80 -5.04
C MET A 242 2.41 23.66 -4.53
N VAL A 243 2.82 23.42 -3.28
CA VAL A 243 3.98 24.06 -2.65
C VAL A 243 4.97 22.97 -2.27
N PHE A 244 6.08 22.90 -3.01
CA PHE A 244 7.13 21.89 -2.83
C PHE A 244 8.22 22.35 -1.86
N ASN A 245 9.04 21.42 -1.38
CA ASN A 245 10.13 21.64 -0.42
C ASN A 245 9.62 22.35 0.84
N LYS A 246 8.43 21.95 1.32
CA LYS A 246 7.78 22.44 2.53
C LYS A 246 7.50 21.30 3.51
N PRO A 247 8.53 20.74 4.13
CA PRO A 247 8.34 19.76 5.19
C PRO A 247 7.64 20.42 6.38
N VAL A 248 6.47 19.90 6.71
CA VAL A 248 5.68 20.39 7.84
C VAL A 248 6.28 19.83 9.14
N LYS A 249 6.57 20.73 10.06
CA LYS A 249 7.10 20.44 11.40
C LYS A 249 6.00 20.20 12.40
N THR A 250 5.04 21.14 12.51
CA THR A 250 3.96 21.07 13.48
C THR A 250 2.66 21.63 12.92
N VAL A 251 1.57 20.98 13.25
CA VAL A 251 0.20 21.43 12.98
C VAL A 251 -0.41 21.92 14.29
N HIS A 252 -0.45 23.24 14.47
CA HIS A 252 -1.16 23.88 15.58
C HIS A 252 -2.64 23.96 15.22
N TRP A 253 -3.49 23.40 16.06
CA TRP A 253 -4.93 23.35 15.80
C TRP A 253 -5.73 23.74 17.06
N ASN A 254 -7.00 24.12 16.86
CA ASN A 254 -7.85 24.61 17.94
C ASN A 254 -7.31 25.90 18.60
N GLY A 255 -6.66 26.76 17.83
CA GLY A 255 -6.08 28.02 18.26
C GLY A 255 -6.80 29.25 17.68
N SER A 256 -6.11 30.39 17.77
CA SER A 256 -6.51 31.66 17.15
C SER A 256 -5.27 32.33 16.60
N PHE A 257 -5.01 32.14 15.31
CA PHE A 257 -3.82 32.61 14.62
C PHE A 257 -4.16 33.77 13.68
N GLN A 258 -3.26 34.72 13.55
CA GLN A 258 -3.41 35.87 12.65
C GLN A 258 -2.29 35.84 11.60
N GLU A 259 -2.58 36.34 10.44
CA GLU A 259 -1.59 36.56 9.38
C GLU A 259 -1.35 38.06 9.24
N ALA A 260 -0.07 38.47 9.16
CA ALA A 260 0.28 39.88 9.05
C ALA A 260 -0.30 40.53 7.77
N SER A 261 -0.49 39.76 6.71
CA SER A 261 -1.05 40.19 5.43
C SER A 261 -2.58 40.30 5.43
N ALA A 262 -3.28 39.76 6.45
CA ALA A 262 -4.73 39.76 6.58
C ALA A 262 -5.16 40.23 7.98
N PRO A 263 -4.91 41.49 8.33
CA PRO A 263 -5.22 42.02 9.67
C PRO A 263 -6.72 41.96 9.93
N GLY A 264 -7.09 41.34 11.08
CA GLY A 264 -8.49 41.20 11.49
C GLY A 264 -9.11 39.83 11.16
N GLU A 265 -8.47 39.00 10.36
CA GLU A 265 -8.87 37.60 10.15
C GLU A 265 -8.14 36.69 11.14
N THR A 266 -8.86 35.73 11.75
CA THR A 266 -8.29 34.74 12.66
C THR A 266 -8.57 33.33 12.14
N PHE A 267 -7.57 32.46 12.30
CA PHE A 267 -7.59 31.10 11.78
C PHE A 267 -7.44 30.10 12.95
N PRO A 268 -8.23 29.02 12.97
CA PRO A 268 -8.12 28.03 14.04
C PRO A 268 -6.92 27.09 13.88
N VAL A 269 -6.24 27.11 12.74
CA VAL A 269 -5.10 26.24 12.40
C VAL A 269 -3.93 27.09 11.94
N LEU A 270 -2.71 26.71 12.38
CA LEU A 270 -1.44 27.19 11.84
C LEU A 270 -0.56 25.98 11.52
N VAL A 271 -0.10 25.87 10.28
CA VAL A 271 0.86 24.85 9.87
C VAL A 271 2.25 25.48 9.82
N GLU A 272 3.14 25.03 10.70
CA GLU A 272 4.54 25.45 10.76
C GLU A 272 5.40 24.48 9.95
N CYS A 273 6.25 25.00 9.08
CA CYS A 273 7.23 24.23 8.31
C CYS A 273 8.62 24.30 8.95
N GLU A 274 9.50 23.37 8.60
CA GLU A 274 10.89 23.31 9.15
C GLU A 274 11.74 24.52 8.77
N ASP A 275 11.44 25.17 7.65
CA ASP A 275 12.13 26.40 7.21
C ASP A 275 11.61 27.67 7.90
N GLY A 276 10.64 27.56 8.82
CA GLY A 276 10.05 28.64 9.55
C GLY A 276 8.84 29.30 8.87
N ASP A 277 8.49 28.90 7.67
CA ASP A 277 7.26 29.37 7.03
C ASP A 277 6.03 28.86 7.79
N CYS A 278 5.04 29.75 7.93
CA CYS A 278 3.80 29.48 8.65
C CYS A 278 2.59 29.74 7.77
N PHE A 279 1.68 28.80 7.70
CA PHE A 279 0.47 28.84 6.89
C PHE A 279 -0.78 28.79 7.78
N PRO A 280 -1.45 29.93 8.02
CA PRO A 280 -2.73 29.93 8.74
C PRO A 280 -3.86 29.42 7.85
N ALA A 281 -4.77 28.62 8.40
CA ALA A 281 -5.86 28.01 7.69
C ALA A 281 -7.10 27.80 8.56
N HIS A 282 -8.26 27.62 7.88
CA HIS A 282 -9.50 27.20 8.53
C HIS A 282 -9.53 25.70 8.77
N HIS A 283 -8.96 24.94 7.80
CA HIS A 283 -8.94 23.47 7.83
C HIS A 283 -7.62 22.93 7.35
N VAL A 284 -7.22 21.80 7.92
CA VAL A 284 -6.06 21.02 7.47
C VAL A 284 -6.47 19.56 7.20
N VAL A 285 -6.04 19.02 6.07
CA VAL A 285 -6.16 17.60 5.71
C VAL A 285 -4.77 16.99 5.77
N VAL A 286 -4.55 16.12 6.73
CA VAL A 286 -3.24 15.47 6.93
C VAL A 286 -3.23 14.14 6.20
N THR A 287 -2.32 13.97 5.23
CA THR A 287 -2.17 12.76 4.39
C THR A 287 -0.77 12.16 4.45
N VAL A 288 -0.01 12.49 5.48
CA VAL A 288 1.33 11.93 5.72
C VAL A 288 1.26 10.42 5.99
N PRO A 289 2.31 9.65 5.70
CA PRO A 289 2.34 8.22 5.97
C PRO A 289 2.18 7.90 7.45
N LEU A 290 1.54 6.75 7.75
CA LEU A 290 1.40 6.28 9.13
C LEU A 290 2.76 6.11 9.82
N GLY A 291 3.80 5.67 9.10
CA GLY A 291 5.16 5.55 9.66
C GLY A 291 5.70 6.90 10.16
N PHE A 292 5.48 7.97 9.39
CA PHE A 292 5.83 9.33 9.82
C PHE A 292 5.05 9.73 11.08
N LEU A 293 3.74 9.48 11.11
CA LEU A 293 2.93 9.78 12.30
C LEU A 293 3.39 8.99 13.54
N LYS A 294 3.82 7.74 13.39
CA LYS A 294 4.34 6.92 14.50
C LYS A 294 5.61 7.52 15.11
N GLU A 295 6.48 8.04 14.27
CA GLU A 295 7.76 8.64 14.68
C GLU A 295 7.60 10.04 15.30
N HIS A 296 6.63 10.83 14.80
CA HIS A 296 6.48 12.23 15.15
C HIS A 296 5.19 12.54 15.95
N LEU A 297 4.49 11.51 16.45
CA LEU A 297 3.17 11.63 17.07
C LEU A 297 3.12 12.67 18.19
N ASP A 298 4.17 12.72 19.00
CA ASP A 298 4.22 13.56 20.20
C ASP A 298 4.64 15.02 19.92
N SER A 299 5.05 15.33 18.67
CA SER A 299 5.53 16.68 18.29
C SER A 299 4.81 17.27 17.08
N PHE A 300 4.17 16.42 16.26
CA PHE A 300 3.57 16.88 14.99
C PHE A 300 2.24 17.62 15.19
N PHE A 301 1.53 17.40 16.29
CA PHE A 301 0.26 18.06 16.58
C PHE A 301 0.31 18.85 17.89
N GLU A 302 -0.13 20.10 17.87
CA GLU A 302 -0.25 20.94 19.05
C GLU A 302 -1.65 21.61 19.07
N PRO A 303 -2.50 21.31 20.07
CA PRO A 303 -2.31 20.31 21.13
C PRO A 303 -2.18 18.87 20.56
N PRO A 304 -1.71 17.92 21.40
CA PRO A 304 -1.62 16.52 20.98
C PRO A 304 -2.97 15.96 20.50
N LEU A 305 -2.93 14.95 19.64
CA LEU A 305 -4.14 14.25 19.21
C LEU A 305 -4.87 13.63 20.41
N PRO A 306 -6.20 13.47 20.34
CA PRO A 306 -6.96 12.73 21.34
C PRO A 306 -6.35 11.34 21.58
N SER A 307 -6.37 10.88 22.84
CA SER A 307 -5.71 9.64 23.28
C SER A 307 -6.06 8.42 22.42
N GLU A 308 -7.34 8.29 22.05
CA GLU A 308 -7.80 7.19 21.19
C GLU A 308 -7.14 7.19 19.80
N LYS A 309 -6.95 8.37 19.20
CA LYS A 309 -6.25 8.53 17.91
C LYS A 309 -4.76 8.23 18.03
N ALA A 310 -4.15 8.73 19.10
CA ALA A 310 -2.74 8.48 19.40
C ALA A 310 -2.47 6.99 19.62
N GLU A 311 -3.31 6.31 20.40
CA GLU A 311 -3.20 4.87 20.64
C GLU A 311 -3.41 4.06 19.36
N ALA A 312 -4.42 4.39 18.56
CA ALA A 312 -4.64 3.75 17.27
C ALA A 312 -3.41 3.89 16.36
N THR A 313 -2.84 5.10 16.27
CA THR A 313 -1.62 5.34 15.49
C THR A 313 -0.44 4.48 15.98
N ARG A 314 -0.27 4.31 17.29
CA ARG A 314 0.80 3.46 17.84
C ARG A 314 0.56 1.97 17.59
N LYS A 315 -0.69 1.50 17.68
CA LYS A 315 -1.05 0.09 17.60
C LYS A 315 -1.11 -0.45 16.16
N ILE A 316 -1.59 0.33 15.20
CA ILE A 316 -1.66 -0.11 13.80
C ILE A 316 -0.26 -0.39 13.28
N GLY A 317 -0.06 -1.57 12.67
CA GLY A 317 1.20 -1.95 12.06
C GLY A 317 1.55 -1.07 10.85
N PHE A 318 2.83 -0.86 10.64
CA PHE A 318 3.36 -0.22 9.44
C PHE A 318 4.61 -0.97 9.02
N GLY A 319 4.54 -1.68 7.90
CA GLY A 319 5.62 -2.51 7.40
C GLY A 319 6.35 -1.89 6.22
N THR A 320 7.47 -2.51 5.93
CA THR A 320 8.42 -2.09 4.91
C THR A 320 8.43 -3.11 3.78
N ASN A 321 8.31 -2.62 2.56
CA ASN A 321 8.44 -3.39 1.34
C ASN A 321 9.70 -2.91 0.62
N ASN A 322 10.65 -3.80 0.34
CA ASN A 322 11.86 -3.49 -0.39
C ASN A 322 11.83 -4.18 -1.77
N LYS A 323 12.26 -3.47 -2.79
CA LYS A 323 12.43 -4.00 -4.14
C LYS A 323 13.91 -3.98 -4.52
N ILE A 324 14.39 -5.09 -5.06
CA ILE A 324 15.75 -5.22 -5.59
C ILE A 324 15.62 -5.52 -7.08
N PHE A 325 16.16 -4.65 -7.92
CA PHE A 325 16.16 -4.84 -9.38
C PHE A 325 17.48 -5.44 -9.80
N LEU A 326 17.40 -6.54 -10.56
CA LEU A 326 18.56 -7.21 -11.14
C LEU A 326 18.43 -7.18 -12.65
N GLU A 327 19.49 -6.77 -13.33
CA GLU A 327 19.63 -6.80 -14.78
C GLU A 327 20.58 -7.92 -15.17
N PHE A 328 20.19 -8.70 -16.15
CA PHE A 328 20.99 -9.79 -16.72
C PHE A 328 21.27 -9.49 -18.18
N GLU A 329 22.46 -9.80 -18.67
CA GLU A 329 22.82 -9.61 -20.08
C GLU A 329 21.94 -10.45 -21.01
N GLU A 330 21.59 -11.66 -20.56
CA GLU A 330 20.68 -12.57 -21.27
C GLU A 330 19.71 -13.23 -20.27
N PRO A 331 18.44 -13.45 -20.66
CA PRO A 331 17.49 -14.14 -19.80
C PRO A 331 17.88 -15.62 -19.64
N PHE A 332 17.97 -16.10 -18.42
CA PHE A 332 18.18 -17.53 -18.12
C PHE A 332 16.86 -18.29 -17.92
N TRP A 333 15.75 -17.58 -17.92
CA TRP A 333 14.38 -18.12 -17.80
C TRP A 333 13.71 -18.29 -19.15
N GLN A 334 12.63 -19.08 -19.18
CA GLN A 334 11.82 -19.27 -20.39
C GLN A 334 11.05 -17.98 -20.76
N PRO A 335 10.74 -17.77 -22.06
CA PRO A 335 10.09 -16.53 -22.52
C PRO A 335 8.72 -16.23 -21.89
N ASP A 336 7.99 -17.25 -21.46
CA ASP A 336 6.67 -17.16 -20.81
C ASP A 336 6.76 -17.09 -19.27
N CYS A 337 7.98 -17.21 -18.72
CA CYS A 337 8.19 -17.12 -17.27
C CYS A 337 7.82 -15.73 -16.76
N GLN A 338 6.98 -15.69 -15.73
CA GLN A 338 6.54 -14.46 -15.06
C GLN A 338 7.04 -14.38 -13.62
N TYR A 339 7.16 -15.52 -12.95
CA TYR A 339 7.57 -15.59 -11.56
C TYR A 339 8.42 -16.84 -11.29
N ILE A 340 9.59 -16.63 -10.74
CA ILE A 340 10.52 -17.68 -10.26
C ILE A 340 10.44 -17.69 -8.75
N GLN A 341 9.79 -18.70 -8.16
CA GLN A 341 9.71 -18.84 -6.71
C GLN A 341 11.01 -19.41 -6.17
N LEU A 342 11.45 -18.89 -5.02
CA LEU A 342 12.57 -19.39 -4.25
C LEU A 342 12.09 -20.01 -2.94
N VAL A 343 12.51 -21.25 -2.68
CA VAL A 343 12.21 -21.99 -1.47
C VAL A 343 13.50 -22.23 -0.68
N TRP A 344 13.58 -21.70 0.53
CA TRP A 344 14.70 -21.89 1.46
C TRP A 344 14.49 -23.20 2.22
N GLU A 345 15.25 -24.26 1.86
CA GLU A 345 15.03 -25.65 2.33
C GLU A 345 15.19 -25.82 3.85
N ASP A 346 15.92 -24.93 4.49
CA ASP A 346 16.17 -24.92 5.93
C ASP A 346 15.22 -24.00 6.71
N THR A 347 14.05 -23.67 6.16
CA THR A 347 13.05 -22.82 6.79
C THR A 347 11.73 -23.56 7.03
N SER A 348 11.02 -23.13 8.07
CA SER A 348 9.71 -23.65 8.42
C SER A 348 8.84 -22.52 9.00
N PRO A 349 7.54 -22.45 8.68
CA PRO A 349 6.65 -21.47 9.29
C PRO A 349 6.39 -21.76 10.77
N LEU A 350 6.72 -22.97 11.24
CA LEU A 350 6.52 -23.41 12.62
C LEU A 350 7.69 -23.01 13.55
N GLU A 351 8.79 -22.57 12.97
CA GLU A 351 9.94 -22.05 13.72
C GLU A 351 9.82 -20.55 13.95
N ASP A 352 10.39 -20.07 15.06
CA ASP A 352 10.40 -18.63 15.36
C ASP A 352 11.44 -17.93 14.46
N ALA A 353 10.96 -17.26 13.41
CA ALA A 353 11.81 -16.56 12.44
C ALA A 353 12.49 -15.30 13.02
N THR A 354 12.06 -14.81 14.18
CA THR A 354 12.55 -13.54 14.73
C THR A 354 13.98 -13.62 15.28
N LEU A 355 14.45 -14.81 15.66
CA LEU A 355 15.73 -14.99 16.31
C LEU A 355 16.96 -14.81 15.42
N LYS A 356 16.83 -14.72 14.07
CA LYS A 356 17.97 -14.65 13.13
C LYS A 356 17.78 -13.65 11.98
N LEU A 357 16.88 -12.70 12.09
CA LEU A 357 16.54 -11.80 10.97
C LEU A 357 17.75 -10.97 10.49
N GLN A 358 18.61 -10.53 11.41
CA GLN A 358 19.78 -9.72 11.05
C GLN A 358 20.80 -10.50 10.20
N ASP A 359 20.97 -11.79 10.46
CA ASP A 359 21.96 -12.64 9.78
C ASP A 359 21.38 -13.33 8.54
N ALA A 360 20.06 -13.44 8.44
CA ALA A 360 19.36 -14.22 7.41
C ALA A 360 18.20 -13.47 6.73
N TRP A 361 18.28 -12.13 6.64
CA TRP A 361 17.25 -11.29 6.00
C TRP A 361 16.92 -11.74 4.57
N PHE A 362 17.93 -12.25 3.83
CA PHE A 362 17.76 -12.75 2.47
C PHE A 362 16.80 -13.95 2.38
N LYS A 363 16.59 -14.70 3.47
CA LYS A 363 15.58 -15.77 3.52
C LYS A 363 14.14 -15.27 3.51
N LYS A 364 13.93 -13.94 3.59
CA LYS A 364 12.66 -13.29 3.31
C LYS A 364 12.40 -13.09 1.81
N LEU A 365 13.41 -13.26 0.95
CA LEU A 365 13.21 -13.25 -0.49
C LEU A 365 12.32 -14.44 -0.89
N ILE A 366 11.22 -14.12 -1.57
CA ILE A 366 10.24 -15.12 -2.00
C ILE A 366 10.48 -15.59 -3.44
N GLY A 367 11.22 -14.81 -4.23
CA GLY A 367 11.48 -15.10 -5.62
C GLY A 367 11.74 -13.86 -6.46
N PHE A 368 11.65 -14.05 -7.76
CA PHE A 368 11.91 -13.01 -8.76
C PHE A 368 10.71 -12.86 -9.68
N LEU A 369 10.20 -11.63 -9.79
CA LEU A 369 9.23 -11.27 -10.81
C LEU A 369 9.95 -10.86 -12.08
N VAL A 370 9.59 -11.49 -13.19
CA VAL A 370 10.11 -11.15 -14.51
C VAL A 370 9.32 -9.98 -15.06
N LEU A 371 10.00 -8.87 -15.35
CA LEU A 371 9.36 -7.67 -15.89
C LEU A 371 9.17 -7.79 -17.39
N PRO A 372 7.93 -7.84 -17.93
CA PRO A 372 7.65 -8.08 -19.35
C PRO A 372 8.21 -7.02 -20.29
N ALA A 373 8.33 -5.79 -19.82
CA ALA A 373 8.81 -4.66 -20.63
C ALA A 373 10.28 -4.79 -21.07
N PHE A 374 11.01 -5.73 -20.50
CA PHE A 374 12.45 -5.95 -20.72
C PHE A 374 12.75 -7.32 -21.35
N LYS A 375 11.76 -7.91 -22.04
CA LYS A 375 11.91 -9.18 -22.78
C LYS A 375 12.55 -8.97 -24.14
#